data_39113336cf4341b8cb80bb280f2f1dbf
#
_entry.id   39113336cf4341b8cb80bb280f2f1dbf
#
_cell.length_a   1.000
_cell.length_b   1.000
_cell.length_c   1.000
_cell.angle_alpha   90.00
_cell.angle_beta   90.00
_cell.angle_gamma   90.00
#
_symmetry.space_group_name_H-M   'P 1'
#
loop_
_entity.id
_entity.type
_entity.pdbx_description
1 polymer ?
#
loop_
_entity_poly.entity_id
_entity_poly.type
_entity_poly.pdbx_seq_one_letter_code
_entity_poly.pdbx_strand_id
1 'polypeptide(L)'
;MKILVPIDGSEFSKHSIEFVTSRATLLGHNPEIELLSVQAPVPARASKLIGNGSLSGYYDEEANVILEPAIEALKAAGVKATARYAVGEAAPTIAKVAEESGADLIIMGSHGRSALKGLLLGSVTNSVLALCDK
;
A
#
# COMPACT_ATOMS: atom_id res chain seq x y z
N MET A 1 12.41 13.84 -0.44
CA MET A 1 11.68 12.95 -1.38
C MET A 1 10.58 12.26 -0.63
N LYS A 2 9.37 12.36 -1.16
CA LYS A 2 8.20 11.68 -0.62
C LYS A 2 7.89 10.42 -1.40
N ILE A 3 7.79 9.30 -0.72
CA ILE A 3 7.68 7.98 -1.33
C ILE A 3 6.42 7.29 -0.85
N LEU A 4 5.54 6.94 -1.77
CA LEU A 4 4.35 6.14 -1.50
C LEU A 4 4.67 4.66 -1.68
N VAL A 5 4.31 3.85 -0.69
CA VAL A 5 4.54 2.40 -0.72
C VAL A 5 3.20 1.68 -0.53
N PRO A 6 2.51 1.36 -1.61
CA PRO A 6 1.30 0.55 -1.54
C PRO A 6 1.62 -0.89 -1.14
N ILE A 7 0.90 -1.40 -0.16
CA ILE A 7 1.07 -2.77 0.36
C ILE A 7 -0.29 -3.47 0.53
N ASP A 8 -0.32 -4.75 0.27
CA ASP A 8 -1.51 -5.60 0.36
C ASP A 8 -1.33 -6.82 1.27
N GLY A 9 -0.19 -6.91 1.97
CA GLY A 9 0.15 -8.03 2.83
C GLY A 9 0.71 -9.26 2.11
N SER A 10 0.86 -9.22 0.79
CA SER A 10 1.49 -10.30 0.01
C SER A 10 3.01 -10.36 0.23
N GLU A 11 3.64 -11.44 -0.21
CA GLU A 11 5.11 -11.56 -0.23
C GLU A 11 5.78 -10.46 -1.09
N PHE A 12 5.12 -10.03 -2.15
CA PHE A 12 5.60 -8.92 -2.98
C PHE A 12 5.60 -7.58 -2.23
N SER A 13 4.60 -7.34 -1.38
CA SER A 13 4.60 -6.19 -0.47
C SER A 13 5.74 -6.24 0.54
N LYS A 14 6.05 -7.42 1.07
CA LYS A 14 7.21 -7.61 1.97
C LYS A 14 8.51 -7.25 1.28
N HIS A 15 8.71 -7.67 0.04
CA HIS A 15 9.89 -7.29 -0.75
C HIS A 15 10.00 -5.75 -0.94
N SER A 16 8.88 -5.05 -1.08
CA SER A 16 8.90 -3.58 -1.13
C SER A 16 9.38 -2.98 0.19
N ILE A 17 8.93 -3.51 1.33
CA ILE A 17 9.39 -3.08 2.65
C ILE A 17 10.88 -3.41 2.86
N GLU A 18 11.31 -4.61 2.50
CA GLU A 18 12.71 -5.02 2.55
C GLU A 18 13.61 -4.12 1.68
N PHE A 19 13.13 -3.74 0.50
CA PHE A 19 13.85 -2.80 -0.36
C PHE A 19 14.04 -1.44 0.34
N VAL A 20 12.96 -0.89 0.90
CA VAL A 20 13.02 0.40 1.62
C VAL A 20 13.95 0.32 2.83
N THR A 21 13.83 -0.73 3.66
CA THR A 21 14.64 -0.90 4.87
C THR A 21 16.12 -1.11 4.57
N SER A 22 16.45 -1.92 3.56
CA SER A 22 17.83 -2.25 3.21
C SER A 22 18.53 -1.18 2.38
N ARG A 23 17.78 -0.30 1.73
CA ARG A 23 18.30 0.72 0.79
C ARG A 23 17.84 2.14 1.09
N ALA A 24 17.47 2.42 2.33
CA ALA A 24 17.01 3.74 2.75
C ALA A 24 17.98 4.87 2.37
N THR A 25 19.27 4.61 2.41
CA THR A 25 20.30 5.57 2.02
C THR A 25 20.29 5.95 0.54
N LEU A 26 19.82 5.05 -0.33
CA LEU A 26 19.66 5.33 -1.77
C LEU A 26 18.45 6.21 -2.06
N LEU A 27 17.50 6.25 -1.13
CA LEU A 27 16.28 7.06 -1.25
C LEU A 27 16.47 8.51 -0.78
N GLY A 28 17.73 8.90 -0.51
CA GLY A 28 18.09 10.26 -0.12
C GLY A 28 18.19 10.45 1.39
N HIS A 29 18.52 11.70 1.78
CA HIS A 29 18.54 12.07 3.19
C HIS A 29 17.10 12.26 3.70
N ASN A 30 16.71 11.49 4.69
CA ASN A 30 15.39 11.56 5.33
C ASN A 30 14.20 11.42 4.34
N PRO A 31 14.06 10.29 3.63
CA PRO A 31 12.90 10.08 2.79
C PRO A 31 11.62 10.04 3.65
N GLU A 32 10.57 10.68 3.19
CA GLU A 32 9.24 10.59 3.79
C GLU A 32 8.51 9.37 3.22
N ILE A 33 8.40 8.33 4.02
CA ILE A 33 7.72 7.10 3.60
C ILE A 33 6.25 7.14 4.05
N GLU A 34 5.35 6.93 3.11
CA GLU A 34 3.92 6.77 3.38
C GLU A 34 3.48 5.37 2.91
N LEU A 35 3.09 4.53 3.86
CA LEU A 35 2.49 3.22 3.57
C LEU A 35 1.00 3.40 3.27
N LEU A 36 0.53 2.74 2.23
CA LEU A 36 -0.88 2.76 1.83
C LEU A 36 -1.42 1.33 1.70
N SER A 37 -2.49 1.04 2.43
CA SER A 37 -3.31 -0.15 2.18
C SER A 37 -4.61 0.27 1.51
N VAL A 38 -4.89 -0.27 0.34
CA VAL A 38 -6.17 -0.04 -0.36
C VAL A 38 -7.09 -1.21 -0.07
N GLN A 39 -8.22 -0.89 0.58
CA GLN A 39 -9.25 -1.86 0.93
C GLN A 39 -10.35 -1.87 -0.14
N ALA A 40 -10.71 -3.05 -0.61
CA ALA A 40 -11.85 -3.19 -1.52
C ALA A 40 -13.14 -2.78 -0.80
N PRO A 41 -14.06 -2.07 -1.46
CA PRO A 41 -15.34 -1.72 -0.86
C PRO A 41 -16.13 -2.99 -0.48
N VAL A 42 -16.67 -3.01 0.75
CA VAL A 42 -17.56 -4.09 1.16
C VAL A 42 -18.89 -3.94 0.42
N PRO A 43 -19.37 -4.98 -0.27
CA PRO A 43 -20.67 -4.93 -0.94
C PRO A 43 -21.79 -4.57 0.03
N ALA A 44 -22.77 -3.79 -0.42
CA ALA A 44 -23.90 -3.33 0.43
C ALA A 44 -24.65 -4.48 1.11
N ARG A 45 -24.72 -5.64 0.48
CA ARG A 45 -25.32 -6.84 1.07
C ARG A 45 -24.51 -7.36 2.25
N ALA A 46 -23.19 -7.32 2.16
CA ALA A 46 -22.29 -7.77 3.22
C ALA A 46 -22.15 -6.74 4.34
N SER A 47 -22.29 -5.47 4.05
CA SER A 47 -22.22 -4.41 5.06
C SER A 47 -23.34 -4.51 6.11
N LYS A 48 -24.50 -5.05 5.73
CA LYS A 48 -25.60 -5.34 6.65
C LYS A 48 -25.28 -6.45 7.67
N LEU A 49 -24.36 -7.36 7.33
CA LEU A 49 -23.94 -8.48 8.17
C LEU A 49 -22.88 -8.07 9.19
N ILE A 50 -22.18 -6.97 8.95
CA ILE A 50 -21.12 -6.44 9.85
C ILE A 50 -21.74 -5.76 11.09
N GLY A 51 -23.06 -5.54 11.09
CA GLY A 51 -23.80 -4.96 12.23
C GLY A 51 -23.63 -3.44 12.35
N ASN A 52 -24.27 -2.87 13.39
CA ASN A 52 -24.24 -1.43 13.67
C ASN A 52 -22.85 -0.90 14.09
N GLY A 53 -21.88 -1.73 14.08
CA GLY A 53 -20.59 -1.41 14.66
C GLY A 53 -19.75 -0.63 13.69
N SER A 54 -19.91 -0.45 12.63
CA SER A 54 -18.95 0.29 11.91
C SER A 54 -18.22 -0.47 10.82
N LEU A 55 -18.63 -0.17 9.63
CA LEU A 55 -17.87 -0.45 8.44
C LEU A 55 -16.46 0.16 8.55
N SER A 56 -16.31 1.34 9.16
CA SER A 56 -15.01 1.95 9.43
C SER A 56 -14.13 1.11 10.36
N GLY A 57 -14.69 0.53 11.42
CA GLY A 57 -13.96 -0.38 12.30
C GLY A 57 -13.48 -1.64 11.59
N TYR A 58 -14.28 -2.18 10.70
CA TYR A 58 -13.88 -3.31 9.85
C TYR A 58 -12.68 -2.95 8.96
N TYR A 59 -12.73 -1.82 8.26
CA TYR A 59 -11.62 -1.37 7.43
C TYR A 59 -10.37 -1.07 8.25
N ASP A 60 -10.51 -0.48 9.43
CA ASP A 60 -9.39 -0.23 10.34
C ASP A 60 -8.69 -1.52 10.74
N GLU A 61 -9.43 -2.56 11.12
CA GLU A 61 -8.89 -3.86 11.51
C GLU A 61 -8.17 -4.53 10.34
N GLU A 62 -8.81 -4.61 9.18
CA GLU A 62 -8.21 -5.20 7.98
C GLU A 62 -6.94 -4.46 7.53
N ALA A 63 -6.94 -3.14 7.58
CA ALA A 63 -5.79 -2.34 7.24
C ALA A 63 -4.64 -2.52 8.24
N ASN A 64 -4.94 -2.57 9.54
CA ASN A 64 -3.94 -2.70 10.59
C ASN A 64 -3.20 -4.04 10.51
N VAL A 65 -3.89 -5.13 10.18
CA VAL A 65 -3.23 -6.44 9.94
C VAL A 65 -2.12 -6.34 8.89
N ILE A 66 -2.28 -5.48 7.89
CA ILE A 66 -1.31 -5.27 6.83
C ILE A 66 -0.27 -4.22 7.21
N LEU A 67 -0.71 -3.09 7.76
CA LEU A 67 0.12 -1.91 7.99
C LEU A 67 1.01 -2.01 9.22
N GLU A 68 0.53 -2.57 10.33
CA GLU A 68 1.30 -2.64 11.58
C GLU A 68 2.64 -3.39 11.44
N PRO A 69 2.69 -4.60 10.85
CA PRO A 69 3.96 -5.30 10.68
C PRO A 69 4.96 -4.52 9.82
N ALA A 70 4.47 -3.82 8.79
CA ALA A 70 5.30 -3.02 7.91
C ALA A 70 5.86 -1.77 8.61
N ILE A 71 5.04 -1.07 9.40
CA ILE A 71 5.48 0.06 10.22
C ILE A 71 6.54 -0.38 11.22
N GLU A 72 6.33 -1.50 11.91
CA GLU A 72 7.32 -2.01 12.87
C GLU A 72 8.64 -2.41 12.19
N ALA A 73 8.60 -2.99 11.00
CA ALA A 73 9.80 -3.32 10.24
C ALA A 73 10.58 -2.06 9.84
N LEU A 74 9.90 -1.02 9.36
CA LEU A 74 10.53 0.26 9.02
C LEU A 74 11.12 0.95 10.25
N LYS A 75 10.39 0.98 11.35
CA LYS A 75 10.85 1.53 12.63
C LYS A 75 12.09 0.81 13.16
N ALA A 76 12.10 -0.53 13.11
CA ALA A 76 13.26 -1.33 13.51
C ALA A 76 14.51 -1.03 12.65
N ALA A 77 14.32 -0.65 11.40
CA ALA A 77 15.39 -0.23 10.49
C ALA A 77 15.76 1.27 10.62
N GLY A 78 15.14 2.00 11.56
CA GLY A 78 15.37 3.43 11.75
C GLY A 78 14.75 4.33 10.67
N VAL A 79 13.80 3.80 9.89
CA VAL A 79 13.12 4.54 8.82
C VAL A 79 11.79 5.07 9.35
N LYS A 80 11.62 6.39 9.29
CA LYS A 80 10.35 7.03 9.66
C LYS A 80 9.31 6.81 8.56
N ALA A 81 8.14 6.35 8.94
CA ALA A 81 7.04 6.16 8.03
C ALA A 81 5.69 6.53 8.67
N THR A 82 4.78 6.97 7.85
CA THR A 82 3.35 7.09 8.18
C THR A 82 2.58 5.99 7.48
N ALA A 83 1.40 5.70 7.96
CA ALA A 83 0.54 4.69 7.37
C ALA A 83 -0.90 5.17 7.32
N ARG A 84 -1.57 4.86 6.24
CA ARG A 84 -3.02 5.05 6.09
C ARG A 84 -3.62 3.99 5.20
N TYR A 85 -4.93 3.86 5.27
CA TYR A 85 -5.67 3.10 4.28
C TYR A 85 -6.64 3.99 3.49
N ALA A 86 -7.04 3.51 2.34
CA ALA A 86 -8.11 4.08 1.53
C ALA A 86 -9.03 2.95 1.06
N VAL A 87 -10.28 3.28 0.79
CA VAL A 87 -11.28 2.33 0.29
C VAL A 87 -11.55 2.65 -1.16
N GLY A 88 -11.44 1.65 -2.02
CA GLY A 88 -11.67 1.82 -3.44
C GLY A 88 -11.03 0.72 -4.27
N GLU A 89 -11.02 0.93 -5.56
CA GLU A 89 -10.30 0.10 -6.52
C GLU A 89 -8.79 0.40 -6.43
N ALA A 90 -7.96 -0.63 -6.39
CA ALA A 90 -6.55 -0.49 -6.02
C ALA A 90 -5.77 0.51 -6.90
N ALA A 91 -5.68 0.29 -8.20
CA ALA A 91 -4.83 1.12 -9.06
C ALA A 91 -5.27 2.59 -9.16
N PRO A 92 -6.55 2.92 -9.39
CA PRO A 92 -7.01 4.30 -9.38
C PRO A 92 -6.81 4.99 -8.04
N THR A 93 -7.01 4.27 -6.94
CA THR A 93 -6.84 4.80 -5.58
C THR A 93 -5.37 5.09 -5.29
N ILE A 94 -4.46 4.20 -5.68
CA ILE A 94 -3.01 4.42 -5.53
C ILE A 94 -2.57 5.67 -6.31
N ALA A 95 -2.97 5.78 -7.58
CA ALA A 95 -2.63 6.93 -8.42
C ALA A 95 -3.17 8.24 -7.82
N LYS A 96 -4.42 8.25 -7.38
CA LYS A 96 -5.04 9.40 -6.71
C LYS A 96 -4.28 9.80 -5.43
N VAL A 97 -3.97 8.83 -4.57
CA VAL A 97 -3.24 9.09 -3.33
C VAL A 97 -1.82 9.60 -3.61
N ALA A 98 -1.13 9.06 -4.60
CA ALA A 98 0.19 9.53 -5.00
C ALA A 98 0.17 11.01 -5.43
N GLU A 99 -0.84 11.41 -6.18
CA GLU A 99 -1.01 12.80 -6.60
C GLU A 99 -1.37 13.72 -5.42
N GLU A 100 -2.39 13.36 -4.64
CA GLU A 100 -2.85 14.13 -3.48
C GLU A 100 -1.77 14.30 -2.41
N SER A 101 -0.97 13.29 -2.19
CA SER A 101 0.12 13.34 -1.22
C SER A 101 1.37 14.06 -1.74
N GLY A 102 1.45 14.33 -3.03
CA GLY A 102 2.64 14.89 -3.65
C GLY A 102 3.81 13.91 -3.65
N ALA A 103 3.54 12.64 -3.84
CA ALA A 103 4.58 11.63 -3.90
C ALA A 103 5.48 11.85 -5.13
N ASP A 104 6.78 11.76 -4.92
CA ASP A 104 7.79 11.85 -5.98
C ASP A 104 8.05 10.48 -6.60
N LEU A 105 7.79 9.40 -5.85
CA LEU A 105 8.10 8.03 -6.22
C LEU A 105 7.07 7.07 -5.63
N ILE A 106 6.73 6.02 -6.38
CA ILE A 106 5.96 4.88 -5.88
C ILE A 106 6.87 3.65 -5.87
N ILE A 107 6.97 2.98 -4.71
CA ILE A 107 7.65 1.69 -4.58
C ILE A 107 6.58 0.63 -4.29
N MET A 108 6.41 -0.33 -5.18
CA MET A 108 5.40 -1.36 -5.01
C MET A 108 5.88 -2.71 -5.54
N GLY A 109 5.26 -3.78 -5.06
CA GLY A 109 5.52 -5.13 -5.54
C GLY A 109 5.14 -5.29 -7.02
N SER A 110 5.87 -6.14 -7.72
CA SER A 110 5.55 -6.46 -9.12
C SER A 110 4.22 -7.18 -9.29
N HIS A 111 3.73 -7.84 -8.24
CA HIS A 111 2.47 -8.58 -8.19
C HIS A 111 1.77 -8.33 -6.85
N GLY A 112 0.51 -8.73 -6.74
CA GLY A 112 -0.27 -8.68 -5.52
C GLY A 112 -0.76 -10.06 -5.08
N ARG A 113 -1.84 -10.10 -4.29
CA ARG A 113 -2.43 -11.32 -3.74
C ARG A 113 -2.89 -12.33 -4.80
N SER A 114 -3.27 -11.87 -5.97
CA SER A 114 -3.77 -12.69 -7.07
C SER A 114 -2.71 -12.95 -8.14
N ALA A 115 -1.46 -13.11 -7.74
CA ALA A 115 -0.36 -13.36 -8.67
C ALA A 115 -0.64 -14.62 -9.51
N LEU A 116 -0.77 -14.44 -10.80
CA LEU A 116 -0.88 -15.51 -11.77
C LEU A 116 0.52 -15.88 -12.27
N LYS A 117 0.81 -17.18 -12.29
CA LYS A 117 2.09 -17.69 -12.83
C LYS A 117 2.22 -17.30 -14.31
N GLY A 118 3.36 -16.74 -14.68
CA GLY A 118 3.69 -16.40 -16.07
C GLY A 118 3.40 -14.96 -16.49
N LEU A 119 2.82 -14.12 -15.62
CA LEU A 119 2.71 -12.69 -15.89
C LEU A 119 3.99 -11.96 -15.45
N LEU A 120 4.51 -11.08 -16.30
CA LEU A 120 5.67 -10.24 -15.96
C LEU A 120 5.34 -9.24 -14.86
N LEU A 121 4.15 -8.63 -14.90
CA LEU A 121 3.64 -7.70 -13.89
C LEU A 121 2.22 -8.06 -13.51
N GLY A 122 1.87 -7.81 -12.25
CA GLY A 122 0.50 -7.93 -11.76
C GLY A 122 -0.42 -6.84 -12.34
N SER A 123 -1.72 -7.10 -12.28
CA SER A 123 -2.74 -6.20 -12.85
C SER A 123 -2.71 -4.80 -12.21
N VAL A 124 -2.57 -4.72 -10.89
CA VAL A 124 -2.52 -3.43 -10.18
C VAL A 124 -1.28 -2.64 -10.56
N THR A 125 -0.11 -3.28 -10.55
CA THR A 125 1.15 -2.63 -10.93
C THR A 125 1.12 -2.12 -12.36
N ASN A 126 0.63 -2.94 -13.29
CA ASN A 126 0.50 -2.54 -14.68
C ASN A 126 -0.48 -1.36 -14.87
N SER A 127 -1.59 -1.38 -14.12
CA SER A 127 -2.57 -0.29 -14.17
C SER A 127 -2.03 1.00 -13.54
N VAL A 128 -1.28 0.91 -12.45
CA VAL A 128 -0.64 2.09 -11.83
C VAL A 128 0.35 2.74 -12.80
N LEU A 129 1.17 1.95 -13.50
CA LEU A 129 2.09 2.44 -14.54
C LEU A 129 1.36 3.19 -15.66
N ALA A 130 0.14 2.79 -16.00
CA ALA A 130 -0.67 3.45 -17.02
C ALA A 130 -1.36 4.73 -16.52
N LEU A 131 -1.65 4.82 -15.23
CA LEU A 131 -2.43 5.90 -14.62
C LEU A 131 -1.58 6.99 -13.96
N CYS A 132 -0.33 6.72 -13.67
CA CYS A 132 0.53 7.57 -12.87
C CYS A 132 1.90 7.76 -13.52
N ASP A 133 2.44 8.96 -13.43
CA ASP A 133 3.73 9.36 -13.97
C ASP A 133 4.86 9.42 -12.93
N LYS A 134 4.61 8.88 -11.74
CA LYS A 134 5.56 8.86 -10.61
C LYS A 134 6.53 7.70 -10.69
#